data_d1cff3a85c7c3d482e3da6e553a28575
#
_entry.id   d1cff3a85c7c3d482e3da6e553a28575
#
_cell.length_a   1.000
_cell.length_b   1.000
_cell.length_c   1.000
_cell.angle_alpha   90.00
_cell.angle_beta   90.00
_cell.angle_gamma   90.00
#
_symmetry.space_group_name_H-M   'P 1'
#
loop_
_entity.id
_entity.type
_entity.pdbx_description
1 polymer ?
#
loop_
_entity_poly.entity_id
_entity_poly.type
_entity_poly.pdbx_seq_one_letter_code
_entity_poly.pdbx_strand_id
1 'polypeptide(L)'
;FAICRNCGRIYTTQSYKYDPEKRVVYYKCNGVEIKGKWYNGCGYEGVADIRRDDGKLAWKTEFAARWSALDIRFEAYGKDIADSVKVNDWVSKNILGYEPPMHVRYELFLDRSGRKISKSAGNVFTPQEWYKYGLPQSLLLLFFKRVVGTRIISYETIPRMMDELDYLEDVYFNKVKIDNFMEREKLKGLY
;
A
#
# COMPACT_ATOMS: atom_id res chain seq x y z
N PHE A 1 -4.70 11.87 15.19
CA PHE A 1 -3.56 12.79 15.33
C PHE A 1 -3.98 14.19 14.92
N ALA A 2 -3.86 15.17 15.81
CA ALA A 2 -4.09 16.57 15.49
C ALA A 2 -2.89 17.17 14.75
N ILE A 3 -3.13 18.11 13.86
CA ILE A 3 -2.08 18.95 13.27
C ILE A 3 -1.87 20.16 14.19
N CYS A 4 -0.63 20.40 14.61
CA CYS A 4 -0.34 21.55 15.45
C CYS A 4 -0.55 22.86 14.67
N ARG A 5 -1.48 23.69 15.13
CA ARG A 5 -1.78 24.99 14.47
C ARG A 5 -0.60 25.98 14.50
N ASN A 6 0.30 25.85 15.47
CA ASN A 6 1.44 26.75 15.58
C ASN A 6 2.62 26.34 14.68
N CYS A 7 2.98 25.04 14.62
CA CYS A 7 4.18 24.59 13.90
C CYS A 7 3.91 23.62 12.72
N GLY A 8 2.64 23.29 12.45
CA GLY A 8 2.24 22.41 11.34
C GLY A 8 2.60 20.92 11.50
N ARG A 9 3.29 20.55 12.59
CA ARG A 9 3.70 19.14 12.80
C ARG A 9 2.53 18.30 13.29
N ILE A 10 2.49 17.04 12.84
CA ILE A 10 1.45 16.10 13.23
C ILE A 10 1.94 15.06 14.25
N TYR A 11 3.18 14.57 14.12
CA TYR A 11 3.67 13.48 15.00
C TYR A 11 4.07 13.94 16.40
N THR A 12 4.30 15.23 16.59
CA THR A 12 4.67 15.82 17.89
C THR A 12 3.48 16.20 18.75
N THR A 13 2.26 16.03 18.24
CA THR A 13 1.03 16.31 18.98
C THR A 13 0.55 15.08 19.75
N GLN A 14 0.10 15.29 20.98
CA GLN A 14 -0.51 14.28 21.85
C GLN A 14 -1.92 14.74 22.18
N SER A 15 -2.91 13.96 21.74
CA SER A 15 -4.32 14.20 22.08
C SER A 15 -4.61 13.65 23.47
N TYR A 16 -5.24 14.44 24.33
CA TYR A 16 -5.51 14.06 25.71
C TYR A 16 -6.99 14.11 26.12
N LYS A 17 -7.84 14.79 25.32
CA LYS A 17 -9.27 14.88 25.59
C LYS A 17 -10.06 14.96 24.29
N TYR A 18 -11.19 14.27 24.23
CA TYR A 18 -12.21 14.42 23.20
C TYR A 18 -13.49 15.01 23.80
N ASP A 19 -14.08 15.99 23.13
CA ASP A 19 -15.36 16.58 23.48
C ASP A 19 -16.38 16.20 22.39
N PRO A 20 -17.30 15.26 22.66
CA PRO A 20 -18.25 14.77 21.66
C PRO A 20 -19.30 15.82 21.28
N GLU A 21 -19.69 16.73 22.19
CA GLU A 21 -20.67 17.76 21.91
C GLU A 21 -20.13 18.79 20.94
N LYS A 22 -18.91 19.25 21.17
CA LYS A 22 -18.21 20.20 20.30
C LYS A 22 -17.57 19.52 19.09
N ARG A 23 -17.42 18.19 19.12
CA ARG A 23 -16.73 17.39 18.12
C ARG A 23 -15.28 17.84 17.90
N VAL A 24 -14.56 18.02 19.01
CA VAL A 24 -13.17 18.50 19.00
C VAL A 24 -12.26 17.62 19.84
N VAL A 25 -10.98 17.61 19.47
CA VAL A 25 -9.91 16.94 20.19
C VAL A 25 -8.95 17.99 20.76
N TYR A 26 -8.70 17.96 22.05
CA TYR A 26 -7.69 18.79 22.70
C TYR A 26 -6.33 18.10 22.60
N TYR A 27 -5.31 18.87 22.27
CA TYR A 27 -3.96 18.35 22.10
C TYR A 27 -2.89 19.31 22.61
N LYS A 28 -1.72 18.74 22.91
CA LYS A 28 -0.48 19.46 23.19
C LYS A 28 0.64 18.99 22.30
N CYS A 29 1.42 19.92 21.77
CA CYS A 29 2.58 19.63 20.92
C CYS A 29 3.82 19.45 21.79
N ASN A 30 3.94 18.28 22.45
CA ASN A 30 5.00 17.99 23.43
C ASN A 30 6.28 17.45 22.80
N GLY A 31 6.19 16.82 21.63
CA GLY A 31 7.27 16.08 21.01
C GLY A 31 6.98 14.58 20.94
N VAL A 32 7.89 13.85 20.33
CA VAL A 32 7.76 12.39 20.13
C VAL A 32 9.15 11.76 19.98
N GLU A 33 9.29 10.55 20.50
CA GLU A 33 10.44 9.70 20.23
C GLU A 33 10.15 8.78 19.01
N ILE A 34 11.02 8.83 18.01
CA ILE A 34 10.93 7.98 16.84
C ILE A 34 12.29 7.28 16.66
N LYS A 35 12.30 5.95 16.75
CA LYS A 35 13.51 5.11 16.58
C LYS A 35 14.68 5.58 17.44
N GLY A 36 14.42 5.87 18.73
CA GLY A 36 15.45 6.30 19.69
C GLY A 36 15.90 7.77 19.54
N LYS A 37 15.29 8.54 18.63
CA LYS A 37 15.57 9.96 18.46
C LYS A 37 14.39 10.79 18.90
N TRP A 38 14.64 11.76 19.80
CA TRP A 38 13.62 12.70 20.25
C TRP A 38 13.45 13.87 19.26
N TYR A 39 12.19 14.18 18.95
CA TYR A 39 11.78 15.32 18.14
C TYR A 39 10.95 16.26 19.01
N ASN A 40 11.46 17.46 19.27
CA ASN A 40 10.80 18.43 20.13
C ASN A 40 9.49 18.93 19.50
N GLY A 41 8.45 19.05 20.33
CA GLY A 41 7.27 19.85 20.04
C GLY A 41 7.54 21.34 20.24
N CYS A 42 6.55 22.17 19.88
CA CYS A 42 6.63 23.62 20.11
C CYS A 42 5.96 24.08 21.43
N GLY A 43 5.43 23.17 22.22
CA GLY A 43 4.75 23.44 23.48
C GLY A 43 3.30 23.94 23.34
N TYR A 44 2.83 24.22 22.14
CA TYR A 44 1.49 24.76 21.88
C TYR A 44 0.39 23.80 22.32
N GLU A 45 -0.60 24.32 23.03
CA GLU A 45 -1.86 23.63 23.32
C GLU A 45 -2.96 24.18 22.42
N GLY A 46 -3.76 23.26 21.85
CA GLY A 46 -4.77 23.63 20.90
C GLY A 46 -5.94 22.66 20.83
N VAL A 47 -6.86 23.00 19.97
CA VAL A 47 -8.08 22.25 19.70
C VAL A 47 -8.18 21.96 18.21
N ALA A 48 -8.41 20.70 17.85
CA ALA A 48 -8.63 20.23 16.49
C ALA A 48 -10.10 19.86 16.30
N ASP A 49 -10.75 20.43 15.31
CA ASP A 49 -12.13 20.08 14.93
C ASP A 49 -12.11 18.83 14.01
N ILE A 50 -12.78 17.75 14.43
CA ILE A 50 -12.80 16.48 13.67
C ILE A 50 -13.55 16.56 12.36
N ARG A 51 -14.30 17.63 12.10
CA ARG A 51 -15.04 17.88 10.86
C ARG A 51 -14.21 18.65 9.82
N ARG A 52 -12.99 19.06 10.18
CA ARG A 52 -12.09 19.86 9.37
C ARG A 52 -10.81 19.09 9.10
N ASP A 53 -9.91 19.69 8.35
CA ASP A 53 -8.57 19.21 8.05
C ASP A 53 -7.53 19.45 9.16
N ASP A 54 -8.01 19.61 10.40
CA ASP A 54 -7.20 19.87 11.61
C ASP A 54 -6.41 18.63 12.11
N GLY A 55 -6.51 17.50 11.42
CA GLY A 55 -5.85 16.26 11.82
C GLY A 55 -5.99 15.12 10.84
N LYS A 56 -5.54 13.95 11.24
CA LYS A 56 -5.75 12.71 10.49
C LYS A 56 -6.04 11.52 11.42
N LEU A 57 -6.69 10.51 10.88
CA LEU A 57 -6.90 9.24 11.55
C LEU A 57 -5.59 8.47 11.74
N ALA A 58 -5.57 7.60 12.73
CA ALA A 58 -4.50 6.62 12.86
C ALA A 58 -4.53 5.64 11.68
N TRP A 59 -3.36 5.18 11.25
CA TRP A 59 -3.21 4.23 10.14
C TRP A 59 -4.07 2.96 10.30
N LYS A 60 -4.25 2.51 11.54
CA LYS A 60 -5.06 1.33 11.87
C LYS A 60 -6.59 1.55 11.80
N THR A 61 -7.05 2.73 11.45
CA THR A 61 -8.48 3.07 11.30
C THR A 61 -8.77 3.83 10.02
N GLU A 62 -7.73 4.37 9.37
CA GLU A 62 -7.87 5.22 8.19
C GLU A 62 -8.38 4.42 6.98
N PHE A 63 -7.92 3.18 6.80
CA PHE A 63 -8.38 2.34 5.69
C PHE A 63 -9.85 2.00 5.82
N ALA A 64 -10.31 1.59 7.00
CA ALA A 64 -11.72 1.29 7.24
C ALA A 64 -12.63 2.48 6.89
N ALA A 65 -12.23 3.69 7.30
CA ALA A 65 -12.97 4.90 6.97
C ALA A 65 -13.01 5.15 5.45
N ARG A 66 -11.89 4.95 4.74
CA ARG A 66 -11.84 5.08 3.28
C ARG A 66 -12.65 4.01 2.56
N TRP A 67 -12.56 2.76 3.01
CA TRP A 67 -13.33 1.66 2.42
C TRP A 67 -14.83 1.94 2.48
N SER A 68 -15.32 2.36 3.65
CA SER A 68 -16.73 2.70 3.84
C SER A 68 -17.15 3.94 3.05
N ALA A 69 -16.32 5.01 3.06
CA ALA A 69 -16.67 6.27 2.42
C ALA A 69 -16.65 6.20 0.88
N LEU A 70 -15.79 5.34 0.31
CA LEU A 70 -15.56 5.24 -1.14
C LEU A 70 -16.10 3.94 -1.75
N ASP A 71 -16.82 3.13 -0.97
CA ASP A 71 -17.35 1.82 -1.37
C ASP A 71 -16.26 0.89 -1.96
N ILE A 72 -15.11 0.81 -1.32
CA ILE A 72 -14.00 -0.02 -1.78
C ILE A 72 -14.32 -1.50 -1.57
N ARG A 73 -14.27 -2.29 -2.64
CA ARG A 73 -14.57 -3.74 -2.64
C ARG A 73 -13.34 -4.62 -2.75
N PHE A 74 -12.19 -4.05 -3.08
CA PHE A 74 -10.93 -4.77 -3.23
C PHE A 74 -9.76 -3.93 -2.71
N GLU A 75 -8.89 -4.54 -1.91
CA GLU A 75 -7.67 -3.91 -1.38
C GLU A 75 -6.49 -4.87 -1.43
N ALA A 76 -5.49 -4.57 -2.26
CA ALA A 76 -4.22 -5.26 -2.25
C ALA A 76 -3.24 -4.58 -1.30
N TYR A 77 -2.60 -5.32 -0.40
CA TYR A 77 -1.68 -4.74 0.58
C TYR A 77 -0.38 -5.54 0.76
N GLY A 78 0.69 -4.83 1.09
CA GLY A 78 1.97 -5.43 1.44
C GLY A 78 1.92 -6.11 2.82
N LYS A 79 2.67 -7.19 2.99
CA LYS A 79 2.70 -7.97 4.23
C LYS A 79 3.07 -7.15 5.48
N ASP A 80 3.80 -6.07 5.30
CA ASP A 80 4.27 -5.20 6.37
C ASP A 80 3.15 -4.42 7.09
N ILE A 81 1.96 -4.30 6.49
CA ILE A 81 0.79 -3.67 7.10
C ILE A 81 -0.31 -4.66 7.50
N ALA A 82 -0.04 -5.97 7.45
CA ALA A 82 -1.06 -7.00 7.71
C ALA A 82 -1.78 -6.85 9.06
N ASP A 83 -1.05 -6.48 10.13
CA ASP A 83 -1.67 -6.24 11.43
C ASP A 83 -2.56 -4.99 11.46
N SER A 84 -2.21 -3.97 10.66
CA SER A 84 -3.06 -2.80 10.50
C SER A 84 -4.35 -3.13 9.73
N VAL A 85 -4.27 -3.99 8.72
CA VAL A 85 -5.44 -4.45 7.94
C VAL A 85 -6.41 -5.19 8.83
N LYS A 86 -5.96 -6.13 9.67
CA LYS A 86 -6.82 -6.83 10.64
C LYS A 86 -7.62 -5.90 11.56
N VAL A 87 -6.97 -4.83 12.03
CA VAL A 87 -7.65 -3.83 12.87
C VAL A 87 -8.64 -3.03 12.03
N ASN A 88 -8.30 -2.65 10.79
CA ASN A 88 -9.20 -1.96 9.90
C ASN A 88 -10.42 -2.83 9.52
N ASP A 89 -10.26 -4.14 9.32
CA ASP A 89 -11.37 -5.07 9.08
C ASP A 89 -12.34 -5.07 10.26
N TRP A 90 -11.80 -5.15 11.47
CA TRP A 90 -12.61 -5.09 12.68
C TRP A 90 -13.36 -3.76 12.81
N VAL A 91 -12.68 -2.63 12.59
CA VAL A 91 -13.28 -1.28 12.63
C VAL A 91 -14.35 -1.11 11.55
N SER A 92 -14.06 -1.57 10.33
CA SER A 92 -15.00 -1.52 9.20
C SER A 92 -16.30 -2.23 9.56
N LYS A 93 -16.20 -3.48 10.02
CA LYS A 93 -17.36 -4.32 10.32
C LYS A 93 -18.11 -3.88 11.57
N ASN A 94 -17.39 -3.64 12.68
CA ASN A 94 -18.03 -3.48 14.00
C ASN A 94 -18.33 -2.03 14.36
N ILE A 95 -17.64 -1.06 13.76
CA ILE A 95 -17.83 0.36 14.05
C ILE A 95 -18.56 1.07 12.93
N LEU A 96 -18.18 0.79 11.66
CA LEU A 96 -18.74 1.48 10.51
C LEU A 96 -19.89 0.72 9.85
N GLY A 97 -20.15 -0.54 10.22
CA GLY A 97 -21.18 -1.39 9.60
C GLY A 97 -20.92 -1.68 8.12
N TYR A 98 -19.67 -1.58 7.68
CA TYR A 98 -19.26 -1.79 6.31
C TYR A 98 -18.49 -3.12 6.18
N GLU A 99 -18.89 -3.99 5.24
CA GLU A 99 -18.19 -5.26 4.99
C GLU A 99 -16.80 -4.96 4.42
N PRO A 100 -15.72 -5.48 5.06
CA PRO A 100 -14.37 -5.26 4.57
C PRO A 100 -14.18 -5.70 3.11
N PRO A 101 -13.32 -5.04 2.33
CA PRO A 101 -13.06 -5.45 0.96
C PRO A 101 -12.37 -6.82 0.89
N MET A 102 -12.46 -7.46 -0.26
CA MET A 102 -11.66 -8.64 -0.55
C MET A 102 -10.18 -8.26 -0.56
N HIS A 103 -9.37 -9.02 0.18
CA HIS A 103 -7.95 -8.73 0.36
C HIS A 103 -7.04 -9.64 -0.44
N VAL A 104 -6.00 -9.05 -1.03
CA VAL A 104 -4.87 -9.78 -1.56
C VAL A 104 -3.58 -9.28 -0.89
N ARG A 105 -2.96 -10.15 -0.09
CA ARG A 105 -1.67 -9.86 0.52
C ARG A 105 -0.53 -10.23 -0.41
N TYR A 106 0.33 -9.27 -0.73
CA TYR A 106 1.54 -9.51 -1.53
C TYR A 106 2.82 -9.39 -0.69
N GLU A 107 3.87 -10.06 -1.17
CA GLU A 107 5.19 -10.06 -0.56
C GLU A 107 6.02 -8.86 -1.02
N LEU A 108 7.15 -8.64 -0.34
CA LEU A 108 8.07 -7.57 -0.69
C LEU A 108 8.77 -7.84 -2.01
N PHE A 109 9.09 -6.77 -2.72
CA PHE A 109 9.99 -6.80 -3.86
C PHE A 109 11.44 -6.66 -3.38
N LEU A 110 12.32 -7.48 -3.94
CA LEU A 110 13.74 -7.49 -3.64
C LEU A 110 14.53 -7.02 -4.86
N ASP A 111 15.68 -6.42 -4.60
CA ASP A 111 16.67 -6.16 -5.64
C ASP A 111 17.44 -7.46 -6.00
N ARG A 112 18.35 -7.37 -6.98
CA ARG A 112 19.18 -8.50 -7.42
C ARG A 112 20.01 -9.14 -6.29
N SER A 113 20.37 -8.37 -5.28
CA SER A 113 21.14 -8.85 -4.12
C SER A 113 20.27 -9.47 -3.02
N GLY A 114 18.95 -9.57 -3.25
CA GLY A 114 17.99 -10.10 -2.28
C GLY A 114 17.59 -9.11 -1.18
N ARG A 115 17.96 -7.83 -1.30
CA ARG A 115 17.59 -6.79 -0.34
C ARG A 115 16.24 -6.18 -0.70
N LYS A 116 15.47 -5.81 0.32
CA LYS A 116 14.20 -5.09 0.14
C LYS A 116 14.42 -3.79 -0.65
N ILE A 117 13.63 -3.61 -1.72
CA ILE A 117 13.58 -2.34 -2.44
C ILE A 117 12.91 -1.29 -1.57
N SER A 118 13.59 -0.18 -1.31
CA SER A 118 13.03 0.93 -0.54
C SER A 118 13.71 2.27 -0.86
N LYS A 119 12.95 3.35 -0.70
CA LYS A 119 13.47 4.72 -0.89
C LYS A 119 14.63 5.03 0.05
N SER A 120 14.56 4.58 1.31
CA SER A 120 15.60 4.83 2.31
C SER A 120 16.90 4.07 2.05
N ALA A 121 16.86 2.96 1.30
CA ALA A 121 18.04 2.20 0.89
C ALA A 121 18.65 2.67 -0.44
N GLY A 122 17.96 3.59 -1.15
CA GLY A 122 18.44 4.11 -2.43
C GLY A 122 18.40 3.13 -3.61
N ASN A 123 17.81 1.93 -3.42
CA ASN A 123 17.71 0.88 -4.43
C ASN A 123 16.32 0.81 -5.08
N VAL A 124 15.67 1.97 -5.23
CA VAL A 124 14.33 2.05 -5.82
C VAL A 124 14.39 1.70 -7.29
N PHE A 125 13.51 0.76 -7.69
CA PHE A 125 13.21 0.46 -9.08
C PHE A 125 11.75 0.84 -9.35
N THR A 126 11.52 1.85 -10.19
CA THR A 126 10.19 2.40 -10.43
C THR A 126 9.57 1.84 -11.71
N PRO A 127 8.23 1.86 -11.87
CA PRO A 127 7.60 1.55 -13.15
C PRO A 127 8.14 2.40 -14.31
N GLN A 128 8.49 3.67 -14.07
CA GLN A 128 9.08 4.55 -15.07
C GLN A 128 10.44 4.05 -15.57
N GLU A 129 11.25 3.44 -14.69
CA GLU A 129 12.50 2.79 -15.10
C GLU A 129 12.23 1.54 -15.95
N TRP A 130 11.22 0.76 -15.60
CA TRP A 130 10.79 -0.37 -16.41
C TRP A 130 10.38 0.05 -17.83
N TYR A 131 9.56 1.08 -17.93
CA TYR A 131 8.99 1.55 -19.22
C TYR A 131 10.02 2.14 -20.18
N LYS A 132 11.25 2.36 -19.77
CA LYS A 132 12.35 2.72 -20.67
C LYS A 132 12.83 1.55 -21.53
N TYR A 133 12.59 0.29 -21.09
CA TYR A 133 13.16 -0.91 -21.68
C TYR A 133 12.16 -2.02 -21.96
N GLY A 134 10.95 -1.93 -21.43
CA GLY A 134 9.92 -2.95 -21.54
C GLY A 134 8.51 -2.37 -21.62
N LEU A 135 7.59 -3.16 -22.15
CA LEU A 135 6.18 -2.79 -22.24
C LEU A 135 5.51 -2.79 -20.86
N PRO A 136 4.48 -1.93 -20.63
CA PRO A 136 3.69 -1.97 -19.41
C PRO A 136 3.09 -3.35 -19.12
N GLN A 137 2.66 -4.07 -20.16
CA GLN A 137 2.09 -5.41 -20.05
C GLN A 137 3.06 -6.42 -19.46
N SER A 138 4.35 -6.33 -19.79
CA SER A 138 5.39 -7.20 -19.22
C SER A 138 5.60 -6.95 -17.72
N LEU A 139 5.39 -5.71 -17.25
CA LEU A 139 5.39 -5.39 -15.82
C LEU A 139 4.14 -5.94 -15.13
N LEU A 140 2.97 -5.81 -15.75
CA LEU A 140 1.74 -6.41 -15.24
C LEU A 140 1.86 -7.94 -15.16
N LEU A 141 2.42 -8.58 -16.18
CA LEU A 141 2.71 -10.02 -16.16
C LEU A 141 3.58 -10.41 -14.96
N LEU A 142 4.64 -9.65 -14.66
CA LEU A 142 5.48 -9.88 -13.49
C LEU A 142 4.67 -9.84 -12.19
N PHE A 143 3.68 -8.95 -12.08
CA PHE A 143 2.86 -8.83 -10.88
C PHE A 143 1.78 -9.90 -10.78
N PHE A 144 1.10 -10.19 -11.86
CA PHE A 144 -0.10 -11.04 -11.85
C PHE A 144 0.14 -12.51 -12.15
N LYS A 145 1.22 -12.88 -12.84
CA LYS A 145 1.59 -14.27 -13.07
C LYS A 145 1.63 -15.12 -11.80
N ARG A 146 2.05 -14.49 -10.70
CA ARG A 146 2.11 -15.11 -9.39
C ARG A 146 1.87 -14.06 -8.31
N VAL A 147 0.68 -14.00 -7.76
CA VAL A 147 0.31 -12.98 -6.75
C VAL A 147 1.06 -13.18 -5.43
N VAL A 148 1.32 -14.44 -5.02
CA VAL A 148 1.98 -14.79 -3.76
C VAL A 148 3.45 -15.11 -3.98
N GLY A 149 4.31 -14.66 -3.08
CA GLY A 149 5.75 -14.93 -3.06
C GLY A 149 6.61 -13.71 -3.43
N THR A 150 7.80 -13.72 -2.90
CA THR A 150 8.80 -12.67 -3.11
C THR A 150 9.25 -12.63 -4.58
N ARG A 151 9.47 -11.44 -5.10
CA ARG A 151 9.96 -11.22 -6.46
C ARG A 151 11.21 -10.38 -6.44
N ILE A 152 12.15 -10.75 -7.32
CA ILE A 152 13.34 -9.95 -7.62
C ILE A 152 13.01 -9.08 -8.83
N ILE A 153 13.25 -7.78 -8.69
CA ILE A 153 13.11 -6.80 -9.77
C ILE A 153 14.49 -6.19 -10.05
N SER A 154 14.89 -6.29 -11.31
CA SER A 154 16.14 -5.72 -11.82
C SER A 154 16.04 -5.47 -13.32
N TYR A 155 17.01 -4.81 -13.90
CA TYR A 155 17.05 -4.58 -15.35
C TYR A 155 17.08 -5.90 -16.15
N GLU A 156 17.75 -6.93 -15.63
CA GLU A 156 17.82 -8.25 -16.28
C GLU A 156 16.49 -9.02 -16.23
N THR A 157 15.56 -8.58 -15.37
CA THR A 157 14.21 -9.15 -15.34
C THR A 157 13.38 -8.71 -16.54
N ILE A 158 13.65 -7.51 -17.09
CA ILE A 158 12.83 -6.90 -18.16
C ILE A 158 12.84 -7.75 -19.43
N PRO A 159 14.01 -8.09 -20.05
CA PRO A 159 14.01 -8.89 -21.27
C PRO A 159 13.29 -10.21 -21.08
N ARG A 160 13.53 -10.90 -19.97
CA ARG A 160 12.87 -12.17 -19.68
C ARG A 160 11.34 -12.05 -19.60
N MET A 161 10.82 -10.96 -19.05
CA MET A 161 9.37 -10.71 -18.98
C MET A 161 8.82 -10.30 -20.36
N MET A 162 9.61 -9.68 -21.21
CA MET A 162 9.25 -9.39 -22.58
C MET A 162 9.16 -10.68 -23.41
N ASP A 163 10.17 -11.54 -23.35
CA ASP A 163 10.17 -12.85 -24.04
C ASP A 163 8.99 -13.72 -23.61
N GLU A 164 8.67 -13.68 -22.29
CA GLU A 164 7.54 -14.42 -21.78
C GLU A 164 6.20 -13.83 -22.25
N LEU A 165 6.07 -12.51 -22.33
CA LEU A 165 4.89 -11.84 -22.87
C LEU A 165 4.68 -12.23 -24.34
N ASP A 166 5.74 -12.18 -25.15
CA ASP A 166 5.69 -12.56 -26.57
C ASP A 166 5.27 -14.02 -26.73
N TYR A 167 5.80 -14.91 -25.89
CA TYR A 167 5.37 -16.32 -25.88
C TYR A 167 3.89 -16.48 -25.53
N LEU A 168 3.39 -15.75 -24.51
CA LEU A 168 1.97 -15.79 -24.14
C LEU A 168 1.07 -15.24 -25.26
N GLU A 169 1.51 -14.19 -25.94
CA GLU A 169 0.82 -13.67 -27.12
C GLU A 169 0.71 -14.73 -28.23
N ASP A 170 1.80 -15.42 -28.52
CA ASP A 170 1.83 -16.50 -29.54
C ASP A 170 0.91 -17.66 -29.16
N VAL A 171 0.83 -18.00 -27.87
CA VAL A 171 -0.13 -19.00 -27.35
C VAL A 171 -1.56 -18.50 -27.49
N TYR A 172 -1.83 -17.25 -27.14
CA TYR A 172 -3.16 -16.64 -27.22
C TYR A 172 -3.70 -16.65 -28.65
N PHE A 173 -2.87 -16.26 -29.61
CA PHE A 173 -3.21 -16.24 -31.05
C PHE A 173 -3.04 -17.60 -31.74
N ASN A 174 -2.82 -18.70 -30.97
CA ASN A 174 -2.64 -20.07 -31.50
C ASN A 174 -1.50 -20.23 -32.52
N LYS A 175 -0.46 -19.41 -32.44
CA LYS A 175 0.76 -19.56 -33.25
C LYS A 175 1.66 -20.69 -32.71
N VAL A 176 1.57 -20.99 -31.42
CA VAL A 176 2.24 -22.10 -30.76
C VAL A 176 1.22 -23.17 -30.40
N LYS A 177 1.48 -24.41 -30.75
CA LYS A 177 0.62 -25.56 -30.43
C LYS A 177 0.94 -26.06 -29.03
N ILE A 178 -0.08 -26.08 -28.17
CA ILE A 178 -0.04 -26.68 -26.81
C ILE A 178 -1.10 -27.76 -26.75
N ASP A 179 -0.67 -29.01 -26.61
CA ASP A 179 -1.56 -30.17 -26.66
C ASP A 179 -2.40 -30.30 -25.38
N ASN A 180 -1.85 -29.91 -24.24
CA ASN A 180 -2.59 -29.90 -22.97
C ASN A 180 -3.58 -28.74 -22.92
N PHE A 181 -4.88 -29.06 -22.95
CA PHE A 181 -5.96 -28.07 -22.90
C PHE A 181 -5.90 -27.16 -21.68
N MET A 182 -5.73 -27.74 -20.47
CA MET A 182 -5.72 -26.95 -19.23
C MET A 182 -4.53 -25.99 -19.16
N GLU A 183 -3.37 -26.43 -19.62
CA GLU A 183 -2.18 -25.61 -19.70
C GLU A 183 -2.37 -24.45 -20.69
N ARG A 184 -2.91 -24.74 -21.85
CA ARG A 184 -3.21 -23.74 -22.88
C ARG A 184 -4.16 -22.66 -22.35
N GLU A 185 -5.28 -23.05 -21.73
CA GLU A 185 -6.26 -22.09 -21.20
C GLU A 185 -5.67 -21.27 -20.05
N LYS A 186 -4.84 -21.89 -19.20
CA LYS A 186 -4.11 -21.16 -18.15
C LYS A 186 -3.15 -20.12 -18.73
N LEU A 187 -2.39 -20.45 -19.76
CA LEU A 187 -1.46 -19.53 -20.41
C LEU A 187 -2.20 -18.41 -21.15
N LYS A 188 -3.30 -18.71 -21.83
CA LYS A 188 -4.16 -17.69 -22.46
C LYS A 188 -4.75 -16.72 -21.44
N GLY A 189 -5.06 -17.17 -20.24
CA GLY A 189 -5.58 -16.31 -19.17
C GLY A 189 -4.53 -15.39 -18.53
N LEU A 190 -3.24 -15.53 -18.88
CA LEU A 190 -2.17 -14.64 -18.44
C LEU A 190 -1.86 -13.51 -19.42
N TYR A 191 -2.27 -13.62 -20.70
CA TYR A 191 -2.17 -12.60 -21.73
C TYR A 191 -3.39 -11.67 -21.69
#